data_8d370c0b204d97e85479efdf2a1d0733
#
_entry.id   8d370c0b204d97e85479efdf2a1d0733
#
_cell.length_a   1.000
_cell.length_b   1.000
_cell.length_c   1.000
_cell.angle_alpha   90.00
_cell.angle_beta   90.00
_cell.angle_gamma   90.00
#
_symmetry.space_group_name_H-M   'P 1'
#
loop_
_entity.id
_entity.type
_entity.pdbx_description
1 polymer ?
#
loop_
_entity_poly.entity_id
_entity_poly.type
_entity_poly.pdbx_seq_one_letter_code
_entity_poly.pdbx_strand_id
1 'polypeptide(L)'
;MIVSLFAILLLQAAPAAAAPVCTATVAPPAGLEAWSTAPGMTADAIAPGKNIVLTLQPIDSVTFPVPLERKPGAGTFGGVYHVTVTAAGTYRVVLQNGAWIDLMRDGKSLTSIGHMEGAPCSGIRKIVDFDLQPGTYIVQLSGAKTSQMRILIAAK
;
A
#
# COMPACT_ATOMS: atom_id res chain seq x y z
N MET A 1 -47.07 -17.35 -42.72
CA MET A 1 -46.26 -16.17 -42.37
C MET A 1 -46.08 -16.22 -40.86
N ILE A 2 -44.87 -16.59 -40.40
CA ILE A 2 -44.54 -16.70 -38.98
C ILE A 2 -43.70 -15.45 -38.65
N VAL A 3 -44.25 -14.56 -37.81
CA VAL A 3 -43.57 -13.36 -37.34
C VAL A 3 -42.84 -13.72 -36.04
N SER A 4 -41.50 -13.84 -36.12
CA SER A 4 -40.66 -14.04 -34.94
C SER A 4 -40.45 -12.71 -34.22
N LEU A 5 -41.00 -12.57 -33.02
CA LEU A 5 -40.67 -11.47 -32.11
C LEU A 5 -39.29 -11.74 -31.47
N PHE A 6 -38.30 -10.93 -31.81
CA PHE A 6 -37.04 -10.87 -31.08
C PHE A 6 -37.24 -9.95 -29.87
N ALA A 7 -37.23 -10.52 -28.67
CA ALA A 7 -37.20 -9.76 -27.44
C ALA A 7 -35.73 -9.27 -27.18
N ILE A 8 -35.53 -7.96 -27.28
CA ILE A 8 -34.25 -7.33 -26.92
C ILE A 8 -34.19 -7.18 -25.38
N LEU A 9 -33.35 -7.99 -24.77
CA LEU A 9 -33.07 -7.91 -23.34
C LEU A 9 -32.12 -6.73 -23.11
N LEU A 10 -32.62 -5.59 -22.61
CA LEU A 10 -31.84 -4.44 -22.19
C LEU A 10 -31.13 -4.77 -20.88
N LEU A 11 -29.83 -5.02 -20.95
CA LEU A 11 -28.97 -5.18 -19.77
C LEU A 11 -28.81 -3.79 -19.13
N GLN A 12 -29.53 -3.51 -18.05
CA GLN A 12 -29.34 -2.29 -17.27
C GLN A 12 -28.09 -2.43 -16.43
N ALA A 13 -27.05 -1.64 -16.76
CA ALA A 13 -25.88 -1.51 -15.93
C ALA A 13 -26.28 -0.81 -14.61
N ALA A 14 -26.05 -1.49 -13.48
CA ALA A 14 -26.24 -0.88 -12.17
C ALA A 14 -25.31 0.33 -12.01
N PRO A 15 -25.78 1.48 -11.45
CA PRO A 15 -24.89 2.62 -11.22
C PRO A 15 -23.79 2.23 -10.24
N ALA A 16 -22.53 2.56 -10.59
CA ALA A 16 -21.41 2.39 -9.69
C ALA A 16 -21.65 3.24 -8.43
N ALA A 17 -21.55 2.62 -7.25
CA ALA A 17 -21.68 3.34 -5.99
C ALA A 17 -20.65 4.48 -5.93
N ALA A 18 -21.11 5.70 -5.71
CA ALA A 18 -20.23 6.86 -5.55
C ALA A 18 -19.32 6.66 -4.32
N ALA A 19 -18.05 7.03 -4.46
CA ALA A 19 -17.13 6.99 -3.33
C ALA A 19 -17.63 7.89 -2.19
N PRO A 20 -17.50 7.50 -0.92
CA PRO A 20 -17.97 8.29 0.21
C PRO A 20 -17.30 9.66 0.24
N VAL A 21 -18.08 10.72 0.41
CA VAL A 21 -17.56 12.07 0.61
C VAL A 21 -17.12 12.20 2.05
N CYS A 22 -15.83 12.40 2.28
CA CYS A 22 -15.28 12.54 3.62
C CYS A 22 -15.53 13.95 4.17
N THR A 23 -16.44 14.08 5.11
CA THR A 23 -16.74 15.33 5.83
C THR A 23 -15.87 15.51 7.08
N ALA A 24 -15.25 14.43 7.58
CA ALA A 24 -14.31 14.44 8.71
C ALA A 24 -13.30 13.32 8.54
N THR A 25 -12.09 13.52 9.08
CA THR A 25 -11.07 12.49 9.14
C THR A 25 -11.40 11.50 10.24
N VAL A 26 -11.37 10.20 9.91
CA VAL A 26 -11.55 9.10 10.87
C VAL A 26 -10.20 8.78 11.50
N ALA A 27 -10.16 8.57 12.81
CA ALA A 27 -8.95 8.18 13.52
C ALA A 27 -8.40 6.84 12.98
N PRO A 28 -7.08 6.68 12.91
CA PRO A 28 -6.46 5.41 12.54
C PRO A 28 -6.75 4.33 13.59
N PRO A 29 -6.62 3.05 13.24
CA PRO A 29 -6.67 1.95 14.21
C PRO A 29 -5.65 2.11 15.33
N ALA A 30 -5.93 1.52 16.49
CA ALA A 30 -5.01 1.50 17.63
C ALA A 30 -3.61 0.98 17.24
N GLY A 31 -2.57 1.62 17.73
CA GLY A 31 -1.17 1.37 17.39
C GLY A 31 -0.70 2.10 16.13
N LEU A 32 -1.58 2.85 15.46
CA LEU A 32 -1.25 3.65 14.26
C LEU A 32 -1.47 5.15 14.48
N GLU A 33 -1.47 5.62 15.71
CA GLU A 33 -1.74 7.02 16.08
C GLU A 33 -0.78 8.00 15.38
N ALA A 34 0.46 7.57 15.11
CA ALA A 34 1.44 8.33 14.35
C ALA A 34 0.97 8.69 12.94
N TRP A 35 -0.01 7.96 12.39
CA TRP A 35 -0.62 8.31 11.11
C TRP A 35 -1.33 9.67 11.13
N SER A 36 -1.82 10.11 12.28
CA SER A 36 -2.50 11.42 12.43
C SER A 36 -1.52 12.58 12.57
N THR A 37 -0.21 12.34 12.70
CA THR A 37 0.80 13.39 12.78
C THR A 37 1.17 13.92 11.40
N ALA A 38 1.76 15.11 11.33
CA ALA A 38 2.32 15.62 10.09
C ALA A 38 3.43 14.67 9.59
N PRO A 39 3.42 14.27 8.31
CA PRO A 39 4.43 13.36 7.79
C PRO A 39 5.77 14.07 7.64
N GLY A 40 6.85 13.37 8.02
CA GLY A 40 8.19 13.73 7.61
C GLY A 40 8.48 13.34 6.17
N MET A 41 9.66 13.69 5.68
CA MET A 41 10.16 13.24 4.38
C MET A 41 11.42 12.40 4.60
N THR A 42 11.63 11.41 3.72
CA THR A 42 12.88 10.64 3.71
C THR A 42 13.26 10.28 2.28
N ALA A 43 14.55 10.10 2.05
CA ALA A 43 15.08 9.65 0.78
C ALA A 43 15.11 8.12 0.67
N ASP A 44 15.74 7.42 1.65
CA ASP A 44 16.09 6.00 1.48
C ASP A 44 15.70 5.11 2.67
N ALA A 45 15.58 5.65 3.88
CA ALA A 45 15.33 4.88 5.08
C ALA A 45 14.00 5.24 5.74
N ILE A 46 13.21 4.22 6.06
CA ILE A 46 11.95 4.34 6.79
C ILE A 46 12.23 4.11 8.27
N ALA A 47 12.01 5.14 9.10
CA ALA A 47 12.11 4.99 10.53
C ALA A 47 10.81 4.38 11.10
N PRO A 48 10.87 3.24 11.81
CA PRO A 48 9.69 2.66 12.45
C PRO A 48 9.00 3.66 13.39
N GLY A 49 7.68 3.63 13.41
CA GLY A 49 6.85 4.54 14.22
C GLY A 49 6.77 5.97 13.68
N LYS A 50 7.39 6.27 12.56
CA LYS A 50 7.32 7.59 11.92
C LYS A 50 6.44 7.53 10.67
N ASN A 51 5.56 8.50 10.57
CA ASN A 51 4.74 8.76 9.40
C ASN A 51 5.57 9.62 8.41
N ILE A 52 5.79 9.12 7.21
CA ILE A 52 6.67 9.76 6.23
C ILE A 52 6.07 9.73 4.82
N VAL A 53 6.49 10.67 3.97
CA VAL A 53 6.20 10.66 2.54
C VAL A 53 7.46 10.22 1.79
N LEU A 54 7.31 9.18 0.99
CA LEU A 54 8.31 8.68 0.06
C LEU A 54 8.09 9.32 -1.31
N THR A 55 9.18 9.61 -2.03
CA THR A 55 9.14 9.96 -3.45
C THR A 55 9.44 8.72 -4.28
N LEU A 56 8.42 8.23 -5.00
CA LEU A 56 8.53 7.09 -5.89
C LEU A 56 9.02 7.52 -7.27
N GLN A 57 9.76 6.63 -7.93
CA GLN A 57 10.25 6.81 -9.29
C GLN A 57 9.32 6.14 -10.31
N PRO A 58 9.29 6.58 -11.58
CA PRO A 58 8.64 5.82 -12.65
C PRO A 58 9.12 4.37 -12.62
N ILE A 59 8.19 3.43 -12.76
CA ILE A 59 8.47 2.01 -12.52
C ILE A 59 9.60 1.47 -13.40
N ASP A 60 9.71 1.98 -14.62
CA ASP A 60 10.75 1.57 -15.57
C ASP A 60 12.15 2.08 -15.22
N SER A 61 12.24 3.02 -14.26
CA SER A 61 13.51 3.59 -13.77
C SER A 61 13.98 2.95 -12.47
N VAL A 62 13.17 2.04 -11.88
CA VAL A 62 13.50 1.41 -10.60
C VAL A 62 14.22 0.09 -10.83
N THR A 63 15.40 -0.07 -10.23
CA THR A 63 16.09 -1.37 -10.16
C THR A 63 15.72 -2.06 -8.86
N PHE A 64 14.96 -3.14 -8.96
CA PHE A 64 14.57 -3.95 -7.81
C PHE A 64 15.64 -5.01 -7.52
N PRO A 65 16.19 -5.07 -6.30
CA PRO A 65 17.23 -6.04 -5.93
C PRO A 65 16.73 -7.49 -5.96
N VAL A 66 15.42 -7.70 -5.84
CA VAL A 66 14.81 -9.02 -6.01
C VAL A 66 13.63 -8.88 -6.97
N PRO A 67 13.43 -9.86 -7.88
CA PRO A 67 12.31 -9.82 -8.80
C PRO A 67 10.97 -9.64 -8.08
N LEU A 68 10.13 -8.75 -8.62
CA LEU A 68 8.79 -8.51 -8.09
C LEU A 68 7.92 -9.76 -8.29
N GLU A 69 7.15 -10.13 -7.27
CA GLU A 69 6.18 -11.23 -7.36
C GLU A 69 5.09 -10.95 -8.42
N ARG A 70 4.79 -9.67 -8.64
CA ARG A 70 3.78 -9.23 -9.59
C ARG A 70 4.34 -8.14 -10.51
N LYS A 71 4.18 -8.33 -11.81
CA LYS A 71 4.54 -7.32 -12.81
C LYS A 71 3.64 -6.09 -12.65
N PRO A 72 4.20 -4.90 -12.37
CA PRO A 72 3.41 -3.66 -12.28
C PRO A 72 2.93 -3.21 -13.67
N GLY A 73 1.82 -2.45 -13.69
CA GLY A 73 1.32 -1.84 -14.91
C GLY A 73 2.23 -0.72 -15.42
N ALA A 74 2.18 -0.46 -16.72
CA ALA A 74 2.87 0.68 -17.32
C ALA A 74 2.37 2.02 -16.74
N GLY A 75 3.26 3.00 -16.65
CA GLY A 75 2.94 4.35 -16.13
C GLY A 75 2.70 4.39 -14.62
N THR A 76 3.06 3.34 -13.89
CA THR A 76 3.01 3.32 -12.44
C THR A 76 4.36 3.75 -11.83
N PHE A 77 4.39 3.87 -10.51
CA PHE A 77 5.56 4.28 -9.76
C PHE A 77 5.97 3.20 -8.77
N GLY A 78 7.23 3.22 -8.37
CA GLY A 78 7.80 2.31 -7.39
C GLY A 78 9.03 2.88 -6.72
N GLY A 79 9.60 2.12 -5.81
CA GLY A 79 10.82 2.50 -5.11
C GLY A 79 11.34 1.39 -4.21
N VAL A 80 12.58 1.55 -3.78
CA VAL A 80 13.28 0.62 -2.90
C VAL A 80 13.79 1.41 -1.70
N TYR A 81 13.43 0.96 -0.51
CA TYR A 81 13.74 1.63 0.76
C TYR A 81 14.24 0.61 1.77
N HIS A 82 14.78 1.11 2.88
CA HIS A 82 15.24 0.27 3.97
C HIS A 82 14.46 0.59 5.26
N VAL A 83 14.23 -0.42 6.08
CA VAL A 83 13.72 -0.29 7.43
C VAL A 83 14.55 -1.15 8.36
N THR A 84 14.99 -0.60 9.48
CA THR A 84 15.67 -1.36 10.54
C THR A 84 14.74 -1.45 11.74
N VAL A 85 14.47 -2.68 12.17
CA VAL A 85 13.71 -2.96 13.38
C VAL A 85 14.64 -3.48 14.48
N THR A 86 14.40 -3.08 15.72
CA THR A 86 15.26 -3.42 16.87
C THR A 86 14.67 -4.48 17.77
N ALA A 87 13.38 -4.77 17.63
CA ALA A 87 12.67 -5.78 18.43
C ALA A 87 11.92 -6.74 17.52
N ALA A 88 11.85 -8.00 17.91
CA ALA A 88 11.00 -9.00 17.24
C ALA A 88 9.51 -8.70 17.51
N GLY A 89 8.67 -8.96 16.52
CA GLY A 89 7.23 -8.78 16.65
C GLY A 89 6.52 -8.64 15.32
N THR A 90 5.21 -8.47 15.39
CA THR A 90 4.39 -8.15 14.23
C THR A 90 4.48 -6.65 13.94
N TYR A 91 4.80 -6.31 12.70
CA TYR A 91 4.86 -4.94 12.20
C TYR A 91 3.81 -4.73 11.12
N ARG A 92 3.16 -3.57 11.15
CA ARG A 92 2.19 -3.11 10.15
C ARG A 92 2.86 -2.16 9.17
N VAL A 93 2.78 -2.47 7.89
CA VAL A 93 3.13 -1.55 6.82
C VAL A 93 1.85 -0.90 6.31
N VAL A 94 1.73 0.40 6.52
CA VAL A 94 0.51 1.20 6.26
C VAL A 94 0.77 2.14 5.10
N LEU A 95 -0.09 2.13 4.10
CA LEU A 95 0.01 3.00 2.91
C LEU A 95 -1.24 3.86 2.73
N GLN A 96 -1.03 5.10 2.29
CA GLN A 96 -2.08 6.03 1.89
C GLN A 96 -2.83 5.58 0.63
N ASN A 97 -2.10 5.04 -0.34
CA ASN A 97 -2.61 4.65 -1.64
C ASN A 97 -2.33 3.17 -1.90
N GLY A 98 -2.98 2.62 -2.95
CA GLY A 98 -2.70 1.25 -3.40
C GLY A 98 -1.31 1.14 -4.02
N ALA A 99 -0.52 0.19 -3.51
CA ALA A 99 0.70 -0.29 -4.11
C ALA A 99 0.93 -1.74 -3.69
N TRP A 100 1.77 -2.44 -4.42
CA TRP A 100 2.30 -3.73 -4.00
C TRP A 100 3.47 -3.51 -3.04
N ILE A 101 3.56 -4.33 -2.00
CA ILE A 101 4.59 -4.25 -0.97
C ILE A 101 5.28 -5.61 -0.91
N ASP A 102 6.59 -5.62 -1.18
CA ASP A 102 7.45 -6.76 -0.92
C ASP A 102 8.44 -6.36 0.17
N LEU A 103 8.37 -7.05 1.30
CA LEU A 103 9.32 -6.88 2.39
C LEU A 103 10.33 -8.01 2.34
N MET A 104 11.61 -7.67 2.36
CA MET A 104 12.67 -8.62 2.02
C MET A 104 13.78 -8.62 3.02
N ARG A 105 14.36 -9.81 3.24
CA ARG A 105 15.58 -10.01 4.03
C ARG A 105 16.40 -11.13 3.41
N ASP A 106 17.71 -10.95 3.37
CA ASP A 106 18.67 -11.95 2.86
C ASP A 106 18.33 -12.46 1.45
N GLY A 107 17.87 -11.53 0.58
CA GLY A 107 17.51 -11.84 -0.81
C GLY A 107 16.19 -12.62 -0.98
N LYS A 108 15.39 -12.76 0.08
CA LYS A 108 14.12 -13.47 0.05
C LYS A 108 12.96 -12.56 0.43
N SER A 109 11.84 -12.71 -0.26
CA SER A 109 10.59 -12.06 0.10
C SER A 109 9.98 -12.71 1.35
N LEU A 110 9.46 -11.89 2.26
CA LEU A 110 8.74 -12.36 3.43
C LEU A 110 7.26 -12.51 3.08
N THR A 111 6.66 -13.58 3.61
CA THR A 111 5.22 -13.78 3.50
C THR A 111 4.50 -12.86 4.50
N SER A 112 3.51 -12.10 4.02
CA SER A 112 2.63 -11.34 4.89
C SER A 112 1.70 -12.26 5.69
N ILE A 113 1.42 -11.90 6.94
CA ILE A 113 0.53 -12.68 7.83
C ILE A 113 -0.87 -12.08 7.96
N GLY A 114 -1.07 -10.89 7.42
CA GLY A 114 -2.37 -10.21 7.42
C GLY A 114 -2.42 -9.09 6.41
N HIS A 115 -3.64 -8.83 5.94
CA HIS A 115 -3.92 -7.73 5.02
C HIS A 115 -5.30 -7.16 5.33
N MET A 116 -5.39 -5.83 5.42
CA MET A 116 -6.66 -5.12 5.59
C MET A 116 -6.63 -3.76 4.89
N GLU A 117 -7.80 -3.19 4.69
CA GLU A 117 -7.96 -1.79 4.28
C GLU A 117 -8.21 -0.92 5.52
N GLY A 118 -7.82 0.35 5.44
CA GLY A 118 -8.19 1.32 6.46
C GLY A 118 -9.67 1.65 6.41
N ALA A 119 -10.20 2.19 7.51
CA ALA A 119 -11.58 2.67 7.53
C ALA A 119 -11.76 3.79 6.48
N PRO A 120 -12.96 3.93 5.88
CA PRO A 120 -13.27 5.06 5.02
C PRO A 120 -12.89 6.38 5.72
N CYS A 121 -12.32 7.32 4.98
CA CYS A 121 -11.91 8.65 5.48
C CYS A 121 -10.77 8.67 6.51
N SER A 122 -10.09 7.55 6.75
CA SER A 122 -8.87 7.50 7.58
C SER A 122 -7.62 7.97 6.85
N GLY A 123 -7.69 8.10 5.53
CA GLY A 123 -6.51 8.34 4.68
C GLY A 123 -5.59 7.12 4.56
N ILE A 124 -5.99 5.96 5.07
CA ILE A 124 -5.28 4.70 4.95
C ILE A 124 -5.97 3.84 3.90
N ARG A 125 -5.24 3.43 2.87
CA ARG A 125 -5.77 2.54 1.84
C ARG A 125 -5.43 1.08 2.10
N LYS A 126 -4.24 0.82 2.68
CA LYS A 126 -3.73 -0.54 2.82
C LYS A 126 -2.92 -0.69 4.10
N ILE A 127 -3.12 -1.81 4.78
CA ILE A 127 -2.33 -2.26 5.92
C ILE A 127 -1.92 -3.70 5.65
N VAL A 128 -0.62 -4.00 5.78
CA VAL A 128 -0.10 -5.37 5.63
C VAL A 128 0.75 -5.70 6.85
N ASP A 129 0.49 -6.83 7.47
CA ASP A 129 1.18 -7.29 8.67
C ASP A 129 2.28 -8.29 8.30
N PHE A 130 3.44 -8.15 8.94
CA PHE A 130 4.59 -9.05 8.81
C PHE A 130 5.17 -9.37 10.18
N ASP A 131 5.58 -10.62 10.41
CA ASP A 131 6.39 -10.98 11.58
C ASP A 131 7.86 -10.74 11.29
N LEU A 132 8.47 -9.82 12.04
CA LEU A 132 9.84 -9.40 11.84
C LEU A 132 10.73 -9.77 13.04
N GLN A 133 11.97 -10.13 12.76
CA GLN A 133 13.05 -10.26 13.73
C GLN A 133 13.94 -9.00 13.70
N PRO A 134 14.69 -8.70 14.74
CA PRO A 134 15.64 -7.58 14.70
C PRO A 134 16.54 -7.65 13.47
N GLY A 135 16.74 -6.51 12.80
CA GLY A 135 17.55 -6.43 11.59
C GLY A 135 17.05 -5.40 10.60
N THR A 136 17.76 -5.31 9.48
CA THR A 136 17.43 -4.43 8.36
C THR A 136 16.73 -5.20 7.25
N TYR A 137 15.66 -4.61 6.74
CA TYR A 137 14.83 -5.15 5.67
C TYR A 137 14.81 -4.17 4.49
N ILE A 138 14.63 -4.71 3.30
CA ILE A 138 14.35 -3.94 2.10
C ILE A 138 12.84 -3.89 1.92
N VAL A 139 12.30 -2.70 1.66
CA VAL A 139 10.90 -2.46 1.32
C VAL A 139 10.84 -2.11 -0.16
N GLN A 140 10.31 -2.99 -0.99
CA GLN A 140 10.03 -2.74 -2.39
C GLN A 140 8.57 -2.33 -2.55
N LEU A 141 8.33 -1.16 -3.15
CA LEU A 141 6.99 -0.69 -3.50
C LEU A 141 6.86 -0.67 -5.01
N SER A 142 5.75 -1.19 -5.54
CA SER A 142 5.49 -1.19 -6.98
C SER A 142 4.02 -1.01 -7.31
N GLY A 143 3.74 -0.52 -8.52
CA GLY A 143 2.38 -0.37 -9.02
C GLY A 143 1.59 0.79 -8.41
N ALA A 144 2.24 1.74 -7.73
CA ALA A 144 1.60 2.95 -7.24
C ALA A 144 1.10 3.83 -8.40
N LYS A 145 -0.02 4.51 -8.21
CA LYS A 145 -0.59 5.41 -9.22
C LYS A 145 -0.07 6.84 -9.13
N THR A 146 0.65 7.16 -8.06
CA THR A 146 1.20 8.49 -7.78
C THR A 146 2.68 8.39 -7.45
N SER A 147 3.43 9.45 -7.75
CA SER A 147 4.86 9.55 -7.44
C SER A 147 5.16 9.84 -5.97
N GLN A 148 4.15 10.03 -5.15
CA GLN A 148 4.29 10.19 -3.71
C GLN A 148 3.48 9.13 -2.96
N MET A 149 4.08 8.57 -1.92
CA MET A 149 3.46 7.56 -1.08
C MET A 149 3.68 7.89 0.39
N ARG A 150 2.61 8.14 1.11
CA ARG A 150 2.67 8.22 2.56
C ARG A 150 2.70 6.82 3.15
N ILE A 151 3.65 6.57 4.04
CA ILE A 151 3.89 5.27 4.66
C ILE A 151 4.14 5.43 6.17
N LEU A 152 3.71 4.44 6.92
CA LEU A 152 4.07 4.22 8.31
C LEU A 152 4.39 2.73 8.49
N ILE A 153 5.51 2.41 9.14
CA ILE A 153 5.80 1.06 9.61
C ILE A 153 5.81 1.10 11.14
N ALA A 154 4.91 0.39 11.78
CA ALA A 154 4.72 0.42 13.23
C ALA A 154 4.61 -0.99 13.80
N ALA A 155 5.12 -1.21 15.00
CA ALA A 155 4.87 -2.42 15.77
C ALA A 155 3.37 -2.49 16.12
N LYS A 156 2.84 -3.71 16.14
CA LYS A 156 1.44 -3.99 16.46
C LYS A 156 1.25 -4.17 17.95
#